data_d2e08e09e0f4a831682d77b0175d4cac
#
_entry.id   d2e08e09e0f4a831682d77b0175d4cac
#
_cell.length_a   1.000
_cell.length_b   1.000
_cell.length_c   1.000
_cell.angle_alpha   90.00
_cell.angle_beta   90.00
_cell.angle_gamma   90.00
#
_symmetry.space_group_name_H-M   'P 1'
#
loop_
_entity.id
_entity.type
_entity.pdbx_description
1 polymer ?
#
loop_
_entity_poly.entity_id
_entity_poly.type
_entity_poly.pdbx_seq_one_letter_code
_entity_poly.pdbx_strand_id
1 'polypeptide(L)'
;MSIREIPLTELPSAHPAAVFFRFWEQAAEGRAWAPWSSFDAVDHPSILPWVLLLKREPAETGSGEMQWRYAVCGTGCTELFGFSYQGKLFGAGMPAEAAAKRLAEFQRVVDGEGPLFFDSHLPIPTREFVRVLRGIFPFSTGVGVIDRLFVVVAREDTRAD
;
A
#
# COMPACT_ATOMS: atom_id res chain seq x y z
N MET A 1 14.92 -3.59 -12.94
CA MET A 1 14.02 -2.47 -12.61
C MET A 1 14.24 -2.05 -11.18
N SER A 2 14.55 -0.79 -10.98
CA SER A 2 14.89 -0.28 -9.66
C SER A 2 13.65 0.23 -8.92
N ILE A 3 13.69 0.12 -7.60
CA ILE A 3 12.75 0.78 -6.71
C ILE A 3 13.52 1.91 -6.04
N ARG A 4 12.96 3.11 -6.09
CA ARG A 4 13.57 4.28 -5.47
C ARG A 4 12.64 4.84 -4.41
N GLU A 5 13.10 4.89 -3.17
CA GLU A 5 12.37 5.58 -2.12
C GLU A 5 12.43 7.08 -2.38
N ILE A 6 11.27 7.76 -2.24
CA ILE A 6 11.17 9.20 -2.48
C ILE A 6 10.54 9.88 -1.26
N PRO A 7 10.89 11.15 -1.01
CA PRO A 7 10.18 11.92 0.00
C PRO A 7 8.78 12.29 -0.50
N LEU A 8 7.88 12.57 0.43
CA LEU A 8 6.52 13.03 0.11
C LEU A 8 6.53 14.21 -0.87
N THR A 9 7.51 15.09 -0.73
CA THR A 9 7.62 16.30 -1.58
C THR A 9 7.85 16.01 -3.06
N GLU A 10 8.29 14.81 -3.42
CA GLU A 10 8.42 14.42 -4.82
C GLU A 10 7.12 13.90 -5.43
N LEU A 11 6.08 13.67 -4.63
CA LEU A 11 4.77 13.29 -5.16
C LEU A 11 4.05 14.51 -5.69
N PRO A 12 3.44 14.42 -6.89
CA PRO A 12 2.51 15.47 -7.32
C PRO A 12 1.40 15.61 -6.29
N SER A 13 1.00 16.84 -5.97
CA SER A 13 0.03 17.09 -4.90
C SER A 13 -1.34 16.48 -5.14
N ALA A 14 -1.71 16.26 -6.40
CA ALA A 14 -2.98 15.64 -6.78
C ALA A 14 -2.89 14.11 -6.94
N HIS A 15 -1.70 13.54 -6.82
CA HIS A 15 -1.54 12.08 -6.90
C HIS A 15 -2.31 11.41 -5.76
N PRO A 16 -2.96 10.25 -6.01
CA PRO A 16 -3.75 9.58 -4.96
C PRO A 16 -3.00 9.34 -3.65
N ALA A 17 -1.73 8.99 -3.70
CA ALA A 17 -0.94 8.77 -2.48
C ALA A 17 -0.72 10.07 -1.69
N ALA A 18 -0.53 11.20 -2.37
CA ALA A 18 -0.37 12.49 -1.70
C ALA A 18 -1.69 12.94 -1.08
N VAL A 19 -2.79 12.75 -1.79
CA VAL A 19 -4.13 13.09 -1.29
C VAL A 19 -4.47 12.25 -0.06
N PHE A 20 -4.19 10.94 -0.11
CA PHE A 20 -4.45 10.05 1.01
C PHE A 20 -3.57 10.37 2.21
N PHE A 21 -2.32 10.77 1.99
CA PHE A 21 -1.43 11.16 3.08
C PHE A 21 -2.03 12.27 3.95
N ARG A 22 -2.68 13.24 3.35
CA ARG A 22 -3.29 14.36 4.10
C ARG A 22 -4.37 13.86 5.07
N PHE A 23 -5.18 12.90 4.65
CA PHE A 23 -6.13 12.26 5.53
C PHE A 23 -5.41 11.45 6.62
N TRP A 24 -4.45 10.61 6.22
CA TRP A 24 -3.74 9.73 7.15
C TRP A 24 -3.02 10.51 8.24
N GLU A 25 -2.35 11.59 7.88
CA GLU A 25 -1.59 12.42 8.83
C GLU A 25 -2.50 12.98 9.92
N GLN A 26 -3.67 13.48 9.57
CA GLN A 26 -4.64 13.98 10.53
C GLN A 26 -5.17 12.86 11.43
N ALA A 27 -5.50 11.72 10.85
CA ALA A 27 -6.01 10.58 11.61
C ALA A 27 -4.96 9.99 12.56
N ALA A 28 -3.68 10.03 12.18
CA ALA A 28 -2.59 9.49 12.98
C ALA A 28 -2.29 10.35 14.23
N GLU A 29 -2.58 11.64 14.17
CA GLU A 29 -2.36 12.57 15.30
C GLU A 29 -0.93 12.50 15.87
N GLY A 30 0.06 12.45 14.99
CA GLY A 30 1.48 12.36 15.38
C GLY A 30 1.98 10.96 15.69
N ARG A 31 1.13 9.95 15.65
CA ARG A 31 1.54 8.55 15.84
C ARG A 31 2.14 7.98 14.56
N ALA A 32 2.81 6.83 14.67
CA ALA A 32 3.34 6.09 13.52
C ALA A 32 2.27 5.24 12.80
N TRP A 33 1.00 5.34 13.22
CA TRP A 33 -0.13 4.60 12.68
C TRP A 33 -1.41 5.41 12.86
N ALA A 34 -2.41 5.16 12.03
CA ALA A 34 -3.74 5.73 12.19
C ALA A 34 -4.71 4.64 12.67
N PRO A 35 -5.72 4.99 13.48
CA PRO A 35 -6.75 4.04 13.87
C PRO A 35 -7.53 3.56 12.63
N TRP A 36 -7.75 2.25 12.53
CA TRP A 36 -8.56 1.71 11.43
C TRP A 36 -9.97 2.30 11.45
N SER A 37 -10.51 2.57 12.63
CA SER A 37 -11.84 3.18 12.81
C SER A 37 -11.95 4.59 12.22
N SER A 38 -10.83 5.25 11.93
CA SER A 38 -10.84 6.59 11.32
C SER A 38 -11.14 6.56 9.81
N PHE A 39 -10.99 5.39 9.18
CA PHE A 39 -11.20 5.26 7.75
C PHE A 39 -12.65 4.89 7.44
N ASP A 40 -13.28 5.69 6.57
CA ASP A 40 -14.58 5.37 5.99
C ASP A 40 -14.46 5.50 4.46
N ALA A 41 -14.74 4.42 3.75
CA ALA A 41 -14.62 4.37 2.30
C ALA A 41 -15.48 5.44 1.60
N VAL A 42 -16.63 5.78 2.18
CA VAL A 42 -17.56 6.78 1.63
C VAL A 42 -16.89 8.15 1.47
N ASP A 43 -15.91 8.44 2.32
CA ASP A 43 -15.23 9.74 2.33
C ASP A 43 -14.09 9.83 1.29
N HIS A 44 -13.76 8.72 0.62
CA HIS A 44 -12.58 8.64 -0.26
C HIS A 44 -12.86 8.06 -1.65
N PRO A 45 -13.93 8.50 -2.35
CA PRO A 45 -14.30 7.89 -3.63
C PRO A 45 -13.21 8.03 -4.71
N SER A 46 -12.44 9.11 -4.69
CA SER A 46 -11.39 9.34 -5.68
C SER A 46 -10.12 8.53 -5.42
N ILE A 47 -9.95 8.02 -4.19
CA ILE A 47 -8.78 7.23 -3.79
C ILE A 47 -9.04 5.73 -3.98
N LEU A 48 -10.26 5.27 -3.73
CA LEU A 48 -10.60 3.84 -3.72
C LEU A 48 -10.17 3.05 -4.96
N PRO A 49 -10.24 3.58 -6.19
CA PRO A 49 -9.76 2.84 -7.35
C PRO A 49 -8.28 2.47 -7.27
N TRP A 50 -7.49 3.21 -6.50
CA TRP A 50 -6.03 3.10 -6.46
C TRP A 50 -5.51 2.44 -5.19
N VAL A 51 -6.37 1.74 -4.45
CA VAL A 51 -6.03 1.18 -3.14
C VAL A 51 -5.85 -0.33 -3.22
N LEU A 52 -4.78 -0.80 -2.57
CA LEU A 52 -4.63 -2.18 -2.15
C LEU A 52 -4.72 -2.19 -0.63
N LEU A 53 -5.67 -2.93 -0.07
CA LEU A 53 -5.72 -3.13 1.37
C LEU A 53 -5.13 -4.49 1.72
N LEU A 54 -4.11 -4.48 2.56
CA LEU A 54 -3.45 -5.68 3.06
C LEU A 54 -3.78 -5.87 4.53
N LYS A 55 -4.18 -7.09 4.88
CA LYS A 55 -4.44 -7.51 6.25
C LYS A 55 -3.37 -8.48 6.71
N ARG A 56 -2.84 -8.25 7.90
CA ARG A 56 -1.89 -9.13 8.53
C ARG A 56 -2.62 -10.31 9.17
N GLU A 57 -2.13 -11.50 8.93
CA GLU A 57 -2.75 -12.71 9.49
C GLU A 57 -1.67 -13.75 9.84
N PRO A 58 -1.97 -14.69 10.76
CA PRO A 58 -1.04 -15.78 11.03
C PRO A 58 -0.86 -16.66 9.78
N ALA A 59 0.37 -17.13 9.54
CA ALA A 59 0.63 -18.08 8.49
C ALA A 59 0.00 -19.45 8.83
N GLU A 60 -0.48 -20.16 7.81
CA GLU A 60 -1.15 -21.45 7.97
C GLU A 60 -0.23 -22.55 8.51
N THR A 61 1.08 -22.32 8.45
CA THR A 61 2.08 -23.29 8.91
C THR A 61 2.11 -23.51 10.41
N GLY A 62 1.41 -22.69 11.19
CA GLY A 62 1.44 -22.76 12.65
C GLY A 62 2.76 -22.35 13.27
N SER A 63 3.67 -21.75 12.50
CA SER A 63 5.01 -21.33 12.93
C SER A 63 5.02 -20.09 13.81
N GLY A 64 3.88 -19.41 13.97
CA GLY A 64 3.80 -18.10 14.61
C GLY A 64 4.22 -16.94 13.71
N GLU A 65 4.63 -17.22 12.47
CA GLU A 65 4.94 -16.19 11.51
C GLU A 65 3.67 -15.49 11.03
N MET A 66 3.80 -14.21 10.65
CA MET A 66 2.71 -13.42 10.12
C MET A 66 2.88 -13.27 8.61
N GLN A 67 1.77 -13.15 7.91
CA GLN A 67 1.72 -12.95 6.47
C GLN A 67 0.71 -11.87 6.13
N TRP A 68 0.75 -11.37 4.90
CA TRP A 68 -0.17 -10.36 4.41
C TRP A 68 -1.09 -10.95 3.36
N ARG A 69 -2.38 -10.62 3.44
CA ARG A 69 -3.38 -11.01 2.45
C ARG A 69 -4.04 -9.76 1.88
N TYR A 70 -4.22 -9.75 0.58
CA TYR A 70 -4.97 -8.67 -0.09
C TYR A 70 -6.46 -8.82 0.23
N ALA A 71 -7.01 -7.88 0.99
CA ALA A 71 -8.43 -7.86 1.29
C ALA A 71 -9.22 -7.07 0.23
N VAL A 72 -8.59 -6.04 -0.35
CA VAL A 72 -9.20 -5.20 -1.37
C VAL A 72 -8.17 -4.92 -2.46
N CYS A 73 -8.61 -4.96 -3.71
CA CYS A 73 -7.85 -4.47 -4.86
C CYS A 73 -8.77 -3.53 -5.63
N GLY A 74 -8.46 -2.24 -5.63
CA GLY A 74 -9.27 -1.22 -6.28
C GLY A 74 -9.40 -1.44 -7.79
N THR A 75 -10.46 -0.89 -8.39
CA THR A 75 -10.74 -1.07 -9.81
C THR A 75 -9.65 -0.51 -10.73
N GLY A 76 -9.07 0.64 -10.35
CA GLY A 76 -7.95 1.22 -11.09
C GLY A 76 -6.69 0.37 -10.97
N CYS A 77 -6.45 -0.23 -9.80
CA CYS A 77 -5.36 -1.16 -9.60
C CYS A 77 -5.54 -2.42 -10.45
N THR A 78 -6.75 -2.96 -10.49
CA THR A 78 -7.06 -4.14 -11.32
C THR A 78 -6.77 -3.87 -12.79
N GLU A 79 -7.16 -2.71 -13.30
CA GLU A 79 -6.84 -2.32 -14.68
C GLU A 79 -5.35 -2.16 -14.90
N LEU A 80 -4.68 -1.50 -13.95
CA LEU A 80 -3.25 -1.24 -14.03
C LEU A 80 -2.45 -2.54 -14.07
N PHE A 81 -2.82 -3.51 -13.24
CA PHE A 81 -2.12 -4.81 -13.13
C PHE A 81 -2.55 -5.81 -14.20
N GLY A 82 -3.77 -5.71 -14.69
CA GLY A 82 -4.37 -6.67 -15.61
C GLY A 82 -5.13 -7.80 -14.92
N PHE A 83 -5.17 -7.83 -13.59
CA PHE A 83 -5.94 -8.79 -12.80
C PHE A 83 -6.11 -8.26 -11.37
N SER A 84 -7.00 -8.87 -10.59
CA SER A 84 -7.24 -8.50 -9.20
C SER A 84 -6.44 -9.40 -8.25
N TYR A 85 -5.74 -8.77 -7.31
CA TYR A 85 -5.07 -9.49 -6.22
C TYR A 85 -6.01 -9.85 -5.08
N GLN A 86 -7.26 -9.40 -5.08
CA GLN A 86 -8.17 -9.60 -3.96
C GLN A 86 -8.27 -11.07 -3.55
N GLY A 87 -8.11 -11.32 -2.25
CA GLY A 87 -8.14 -12.67 -1.68
C GLY A 87 -6.83 -13.44 -1.76
N LYS A 88 -5.83 -12.93 -2.48
CA LYS A 88 -4.54 -13.62 -2.64
C LYS A 88 -3.56 -13.23 -1.54
N LEU A 89 -2.63 -14.14 -1.24
CA LEU A 89 -1.50 -13.81 -0.37
C LEU A 89 -0.56 -12.87 -1.10
N PHE A 90 0.05 -11.95 -0.34
CA PHE A 90 1.07 -11.07 -0.90
C PHE A 90 2.24 -11.90 -1.44
N GLY A 91 2.70 -11.57 -2.62
CA GLY A 91 3.76 -12.28 -3.32
C GLY A 91 3.27 -13.25 -4.39
N ALA A 92 1.97 -13.59 -4.40
CA ALA A 92 1.41 -14.49 -5.40
C ALA A 92 1.58 -13.90 -6.81
N GLY A 93 2.16 -14.69 -7.73
CA GLY A 93 2.39 -14.27 -9.10
C GLY A 93 3.50 -13.24 -9.28
N MET A 94 4.22 -12.91 -8.23
CA MET A 94 5.28 -11.92 -8.23
C MET A 94 6.65 -12.62 -8.24
N PRO A 95 7.66 -12.10 -8.96
CA PRO A 95 9.00 -12.65 -8.82
C PRO A 95 9.46 -12.61 -7.37
N ALA A 96 10.14 -13.66 -6.90
CA ALA A 96 10.53 -13.80 -5.50
C ALA A 96 11.35 -12.60 -4.99
N GLU A 97 12.26 -12.08 -5.81
CA GLU A 97 13.08 -10.94 -5.44
C GLU A 97 12.22 -9.67 -5.26
N ALA A 98 11.27 -9.45 -6.15
CA ALA A 98 10.34 -8.31 -6.05
C ALA A 98 9.47 -8.39 -4.80
N ALA A 99 8.97 -9.59 -4.48
CA ALA A 99 8.20 -9.82 -3.27
C ALA A 99 9.03 -9.55 -2.02
N ALA A 100 10.27 -10.04 -1.97
CA ALA A 100 11.16 -9.85 -0.83
C ALA A 100 11.44 -8.36 -0.56
N LYS A 101 11.69 -7.58 -1.61
CA LYS A 101 11.94 -6.14 -1.48
C LYS A 101 10.74 -5.42 -0.90
N ARG A 102 9.53 -5.75 -1.36
CA ARG A 102 8.30 -5.12 -0.88
C ARG A 102 7.95 -5.54 0.54
N LEU A 103 8.20 -6.78 0.90
CA LEU A 103 8.02 -7.23 2.28
C LEU A 103 8.96 -6.48 3.23
N ALA A 104 10.18 -6.19 2.79
CA ALA A 104 11.12 -5.39 3.57
C ALA A 104 10.59 -3.95 3.78
N GLU A 105 9.95 -3.37 2.78
CA GLU A 105 9.30 -2.06 2.91
C GLU A 105 8.15 -2.12 3.93
N PHE A 106 7.31 -3.15 3.86
CA PHE A 106 6.21 -3.35 4.83
C PHE A 106 6.74 -3.49 6.25
N GLN A 107 7.85 -4.22 6.41
CA GLN A 107 8.46 -4.39 7.74
C GLN A 107 8.93 -3.07 8.32
N ARG A 108 9.51 -2.19 7.51
CA ARG A 108 9.91 -0.85 7.95
C ARG A 108 8.70 -0.05 8.47
N VAL A 109 7.59 -0.13 7.77
CA VAL A 109 6.35 0.56 8.17
C VAL A 109 5.79 -0.05 9.47
N VAL A 110 5.79 -1.37 9.58
CA VAL A 110 5.36 -2.07 10.80
C VAL A 110 6.25 -1.73 11.98
N ASP A 111 7.54 -1.52 11.74
CA ASP A 111 8.52 -1.14 12.78
C ASP A 111 8.39 0.32 13.23
N GLY A 112 7.50 1.10 12.63
CA GLY A 112 7.17 2.44 13.11
C GLY A 112 7.77 3.60 12.33
N GLU A 113 8.29 3.36 11.11
CA GLU A 113 8.82 4.47 10.30
C GLU A 113 7.73 5.39 9.74
N GLY A 114 6.45 4.99 9.87
CA GLY A 114 5.34 5.74 9.30
C GLY A 114 5.17 5.46 7.82
N PRO A 115 4.41 6.29 7.09
CA PRO A 115 4.22 6.11 5.66
C PRO A 115 5.54 6.22 4.88
N LEU A 116 5.70 5.34 3.89
CA LEU A 116 6.83 5.36 2.96
C LEU A 116 6.31 5.53 1.54
N PHE A 117 7.10 6.18 0.70
CA PHE A 117 6.75 6.45 -0.68
C PHE A 117 7.84 5.97 -1.63
N PHE A 118 7.43 5.41 -2.78
CA PHE A 118 8.35 4.80 -3.72
C PHE A 118 7.98 5.13 -5.16
N ASP A 119 9.01 5.31 -5.97
CA ASP A 119 8.94 5.37 -7.42
C ASP A 119 9.42 4.01 -7.91
N SER A 120 8.58 3.25 -8.57
CA SER A 120 8.90 1.89 -8.96
C SER A 120 8.16 1.49 -10.23
N HIS A 121 8.46 0.28 -10.71
CA HIS A 121 7.73 -0.34 -11.80
C HIS A 121 6.88 -1.47 -11.24
N LEU A 122 5.85 -1.87 -12.00
CA LEU A 122 4.98 -2.97 -11.55
C LEU A 122 5.78 -4.27 -11.51
N PRO A 123 5.61 -5.08 -10.43
CA PRO A 123 6.31 -6.37 -10.30
C PRO A 123 5.57 -7.48 -11.04
N ILE A 124 5.10 -7.20 -12.25
CA ILE A 124 4.29 -8.10 -13.07
C ILE A 124 5.04 -8.32 -14.37
N PRO A 125 5.42 -9.57 -14.69
CA PRO A 125 6.32 -9.86 -15.83
C PRO A 125 5.91 -9.24 -17.16
N THR A 126 4.62 -9.13 -17.43
CA THR A 126 4.13 -8.55 -18.70
C THR A 126 3.92 -7.04 -18.63
N ARG A 127 4.12 -6.41 -17.47
CA ARG A 127 3.84 -4.99 -17.24
C ARG A 127 4.98 -4.27 -16.51
N GLU A 128 6.17 -4.81 -16.55
CA GLU A 128 7.35 -4.26 -15.88
C GLU A 128 7.75 -2.87 -16.40
N PHE A 129 7.29 -2.50 -17.58
CA PHE A 129 7.51 -1.17 -18.15
C PHE A 129 6.62 -0.09 -17.55
N VAL A 130 5.59 -0.46 -16.79
CA VAL A 130 4.66 0.50 -16.21
C VAL A 130 5.23 1.08 -14.93
N ARG A 131 5.53 2.38 -14.98
CA ARG A 131 6.04 3.12 -13.83
C ARG A 131 4.88 3.62 -12.98
N VAL A 132 5.02 3.48 -11.67
CA VAL A 132 4.02 3.93 -10.69
C VAL A 132 4.69 4.66 -9.53
N LEU A 133 3.92 5.53 -8.90
CA LEU A 133 4.25 6.09 -7.59
C LEU A 133 3.32 5.44 -6.58
N ARG A 134 3.85 5.02 -5.43
CA ARG A 134 3.04 4.35 -4.42
C ARG A 134 3.41 4.81 -3.01
N GLY A 135 2.40 4.79 -2.14
CA GLY A 135 2.57 5.08 -0.72
C GLY A 135 2.04 3.91 0.10
N ILE A 136 2.71 3.64 1.22
CA ILE A 136 2.32 2.59 2.16
C ILE A 136 1.89 3.26 3.45
N PHE A 137 0.65 3.02 3.87
CA PHE A 137 0.04 3.71 5.01
C PHE A 137 -0.37 2.73 6.09
N PRO A 138 0.21 2.85 7.31
CA PRO A 138 -0.07 1.90 8.39
C PRO A 138 -1.33 2.26 9.18
N PHE A 139 -2.11 1.23 9.50
CA PHE A 139 -3.29 1.32 10.33
C PHE A 139 -3.27 0.25 11.42
N SER A 140 -3.96 0.54 12.52
CA SER A 140 -4.14 -0.43 13.61
C SER A 140 -5.63 -0.58 13.92
N THR A 141 -6.09 -1.83 14.04
CA THR A 141 -7.45 -2.12 14.55
C THR A 141 -7.51 -2.14 16.07
N GLY A 142 -6.34 -2.15 16.73
CA GLY A 142 -6.20 -2.11 18.18
C GLY A 142 -5.41 -0.91 18.63
N VAL A 143 -4.44 -1.13 19.50
CA VAL A 143 -3.60 -0.06 20.05
C VAL A 143 -2.13 -0.32 19.69
N GLY A 144 -1.65 0.33 18.64
CA GLY A 144 -0.25 0.37 18.29
C GLY A 144 0.31 -0.82 17.52
N VAL A 145 -0.48 -1.89 17.34
CA VAL A 145 -0.06 -3.03 16.51
C VAL A 145 -0.53 -2.77 15.09
N ILE A 146 0.40 -2.59 14.16
CA ILE A 146 0.07 -2.32 12.77
C ILE A 146 -0.33 -3.63 12.09
N ASP A 147 -1.61 -3.79 11.80
CA ASP A 147 -2.22 -4.99 11.24
C ASP A 147 -2.97 -4.76 9.93
N ARG A 148 -2.96 -3.52 9.45
CA ARG A 148 -3.52 -3.14 8.15
C ARG A 148 -2.55 -2.21 7.45
N LEU A 149 -2.37 -2.44 6.15
CA LEU A 149 -1.63 -1.52 5.29
C LEU A 149 -2.50 -1.14 4.11
N PHE A 150 -2.67 0.17 3.87
CA PHE A 150 -3.11 0.64 2.58
C PHE A 150 -1.89 0.92 1.72
N VAL A 151 -1.86 0.33 0.53
CA VAL A 151 -0.90 0.71 -0.50
C VAL A 151 -1.70 1.45 -1.57
N VAL A 152 -1.39 2.73 -1.72
CA VAL A 152 -2.00 3.56 -2.76
C VAL A 152 -1.04 3.60 -3.92
N VAL A 153 -1.45 3.09 -5.08
CA VAL A 153 -0.57 2.94 -6.23
C VAL A 153 -1.24 3.42 -7.50
N ALA A 154 -0.56 4.29 -8.23
CA ALA A 154 -1.06 4.85 -9.48
C ALA A 154 0.09 5.43 -10.30
N ARG A 155 -0.14 5.64 -11.59
CA ARG A 155 0.81 6.32 -12.47
C ARG A 155 1.03 7.75 -11.96
N GLU A 156 2.17 8.33 -12.33
CA GLU A 156 2.56 9.68 -11.90
C GLU A 156 1.52 10.75 -12.22
N ASP A 157 0.83 10.63 -13.34
CA ASP A 157 -0.15 11.61 -13.82
C ASP A 157 -1.58 11.38 -13.34
N THR A 158 -1.81 10.36 -12.53
CA THR A 158 -3.13 10.09 -11.96
C THR A 158 -3.49 11.16 -10.93
N ARG A 159 -4.72 11.69 -11.02
CA ARG A 159 -5.22 12.72 -10.13
C ARG A 159 -6.39 12.21 -9.29
N ALA A 160 -6.41 12.61 -8.02
CA ALA A 160 -7.46 12.21 -7.06
C ALA A 160 -8.03 13.40 -6.27
N ASP A 161 -7.77 14.61 -6.73
CA ASP A 161 -8.28 15.83 -6.12
C ASP A 161 -9.62 16.30 -6.72
#